data_2d4e1b3cdee71fc880416176c24fe6e0
#
_entry.id   2d4e1b3cdee71fc880416176c24fe6e0
#
_cell.length_a   1.000
_cell.length_b   1.000
_cell.length_c   1.000
_cell.angle_alpha   90.00
_cell.angle_beta   90.00
_cell.angle_gamma   90.00
#
_symmetry.space_group_name_H-M   'P 1'
#
loop_
_entity.id
_entity.type
_entity.pdbx_description
1 polymer ?
#
loop_
_entity_poly.entity_id
_entity_poly.type
_entity_poly.pdbx_seq_one_letter_code
_entity_poly.pdbx_strand_id
1 'polypeptide(L)'
;LKRYHEKCGFYSTTVPKIQQEILRAFIEEGHFERHLNKMRGIYRAKHDFLLAELKKRSWVEKIYGDHAGLHVLVQVNTEKKETEICDLAEKQGIRIYGISEYVVWNSGQSCNETVSNKNASIESEKNNFAGTVPHKPILLLGYGRLGEDEIQKGLLILDTII
;
A
#
# COMPACT_ATOMS: atom_id res chain seq x y z
N LEU A 1 -22.36 -14.25 -10.49
CA LEU A 1 -22.23 -15.70 -10.68
C LEU A 1 -23.05 -16.20 -11.87
N LYS A 2 -24.38 -15.90 -12.00
CA LYS A 2 -25.23 -16.37 -13.11
C LYS A 2 -24.64 -16.07 -14.49
N ARG A 3 -24.23 -14.81 -14.75
CA ARG A 3 -23.59 -14.41 -16.01
C ARG A 3 -22.25 -15.11 -16.28
N TYR A 4 -21.52 -15.48 -15.24
CA TYR A 4 -20.29 -16.24 -15.35
C TYR A 4 -20.61 -17.69 -15.79
N HIS A 5 -21.57 -18.35 -15.15
CA HIS A 5 -21.98 -19.71 -15.53
C HIS A 5 -22.53 -19.79 -16.95
N GLU A 6 -23.30 -18.80 -17.40
CA GLU A 6 -23.84 -18.74 -18.76
C GLU A 6 -22.75 -18.59 -19.83
N LYS A 7 -21.68 -17.84 -19.54
CA LYS A 7 -20.63 -17.54 -20.52
C LYS A 7 -19.37 -18.38 -20.39
N CYS A 8 -19.07 -18.89 -19.23
CA CYS A 8 -17.79 -19.55 -18.90
C CYS A 8 -17.97 -20.95 -18.31
N GLY A 9 -19.18 -21.52 -18.37
CA GLY A 9 -19.48 -22.85 -17.82
C GLY A 9 -18.73 -24.02 -18.48
N PHE A 10 -18.11 -23.79 -19.64
CA PHE A 10 -17.29 -24.77 -20.33
C PHE A 10 -15.82 -24.81 -19.88
N TYR A 11 -15.39 -23.86 -19.06
CA TYR A 11 -14.06 -23.91 -18.50
C TYR A 11 -14.01 -24.82 -17.26
N SER A 12 -13.05 -25.73 -17.23
CA SER A 12 -12.73 -26.46 -16.00
C SER A 12 -12.11 -25.53 -14.95
N THR A 13 -12.27 -25.89 -13.67
CA THR A 13 -11.66 -25.11 -12.59
C THR A 13 -10.13 -25.15 -12.72
N THR A 14 -9.48 -24.00 -12.55
CA THR A 14 -8.01 -23.89 -12.58
C THR A 14 -7.36 -24.30 -11.27
N VAL A 15 -8.16 -24.43 -10.19
CA VAL A 15 -7.68 -24.80 -8.86
C VAL A 15 -7.87 -26.30 -8.64
N PRO A 16 -6.79 -27.06 -8.35
CA PRO A 16 -6.87 -28.49 -8.07
C PRO A 16 -7.82 -28.80 -6.90
N LYS A 17 -8.59 -29.89 -7.02
CA LYS A 17 -9.56 -30.27 -5.99
C LYS A 17 -8.94 -30.46 -4.61
N ILE A 18 -7.73 -31.01 -4.55
CA ILE A 18 -6.99 -31.17 -3.28
C ILE A 18 -6.76 -29.83 -2.58
N GLN A 19 -6.37 -28.79 -3.32
CA GLN A 19 -6.17 -27.45 -2.75
C GLN A 19 -7.49 -26.84 -2.26
N GLN A 20 -8.60 -27.10 -2.97
CA GLN A 20 -9.92 -26.65 -2.52
C GLN A 20 -10.32 -27.33 -1.22
N GLU A 21 -10.09 -28.64 -1.07
CA GLU A 21 -10.41 -29.39 0.15
C GLU A 21 -9.53 -28.96 1.34
N ILE A 22 -8.23 -28.71 1.11
CA ILE A 22 -7.33 -28.18 2.14
C ILE A 22 -7.83 -26.82 2.62
N LEU A 23 -8.18 -25.93 1.69
CA LEU A 23 -8.66 -24.59 2.05
C LEU A 23 -10.01 -24.66 2.77
N ARG A 24 -10.91 -25.55 2.32
CA ARG A 24 -12.19 -25.79 2.99
C ARG A 24 -11.98 -26.23 4.44
N ALA A 25 -11.16 -27.26 4.68
CA ALA A 25 -10.87 -27.74 6.03
C ALA A 25 -10.21 -26.65 6.89
N PHE A 26 -9.26 -25.90 6.33
CA PHE A 26 -8.59 -24.81 7.03
C PHE A 26 -9.55 -23.73 7.51
N ILE A 27 -10.59 -23.43 6.73
CA ILE A 27 -11.65 -22.46 7.09
C ILE A 27 -12.62 -23.07 8.10
N GLU A 28 -13.17 -24.27 7.82
CA GLU A 28 -14.21 -24.92 8.64
C GLU A 28 -13.71 -25.28 10.05
N GLU A 29 -12.44 -25.67 10.17
CA GLU A 29 -11.81 -25.98 11.48
C GLU A 29 -11.36 -24.73 12.27
N GLY A 30 -11.63 -23.52 11.75
CA GLY A 30 -11.32 -22.25 12.41
C GLY A 30 -9.84 -21.87 12.40
N HIS A 31 -9.00 -22.59 11.66
CA HIS A 31 -7.57 -22.27 11.52
C HIS A 31 -7.35 -20.92 10.81
N PHE A 32 -8.19 -20.62 9.80
CA PHE A 32 -8.13 -19.36 9.07
C PHE A 32 -8.35 -18.15 9.98
N GLU A 33 -9.36 -18.21 10.84
CA GLU A 33 -9.69 -17.12 11.75
C GLU A 33 -8.60 -16.90 12.80
N ARG A 34 -8.06 -17.99 13.37
CA ARG A 34 -6.92 -17.93 14.28
C ARG A 34 -5.68 -17.32 13.62
N HIS A 35 -5.41 -17.72 12.36
CA HIS A 35 -4.31 -17.16 11.57
C HIS A 35 -4.48 -15.66 11.35
N LEU A 36 -5.67 -15.22 10.91
CA LEU A 36 -5.97 -13.80 10.70
C LEU A 36 -5.78 -12.97 11.97
N ASN A 37 -6.29 -13.45 13.11
CA ASN A 37 -6.16 -12.73 14.37
C ASN A 37 -4.69 -12.60 14.81
N LYS A 38 -3.89 -13.66 14.63
CA LYS A 38 -2.45 -13.62 14.85
C LYS A 38 -1.75 -12.61 13.93
N MET A 39 -2.06 -12.65 12.64
CA MET A 39 -1.44 -11.73 11.66
C MET A 39 -1.82 -10.27 11.91
N ARG A 40 -3.06 -9.98 12.28
CA ARG A 40 -3.50 -8.63 12.65
C ARG A 40 -2.64 -8.05 13.79
N GLY A 41 -2.39 -8.84 14.83
CA GLY A 41 -1.53 -8.41 15.94
C GLY A 41 -0.11 -8.09 15.49
N ILE A 42 0.50 -9.00 14.71
CA ILE A 42 1.87 -8.84 14.21
C ILE A 42 2.00 -7.60 13.30
N TYR A 43 1.08 -7.45 12.34
CA TYR A 43 1.16 -6.33 11.39
C TYR A 43 0.84 -5.00 12.05
N ARG A 44 -0.06 -4.99 13.03
CA ARG A 44 -0.35 -3.77 13.80
C ARG A 44 0.88 -3.31 14.58
N ALA A 45 1.58 -4.20 15.26
CA ALA A 45 2.80 -3.83 15.99
C ALA A 45 3.87 -3.23 15.05
N LYS A 46 4.12 -3.86 13.90
CA LYS A 46 5.07 -3.35 12.90
C LYS A 46 4.64 -1.99 12.33
N HIS A 47 3.36 -1.83 12.06
CA HIS A 47 2.79 -0.58 11.58
C HIS A 47 2.98 0.55 12.58
N ASP A 48 2.59 0.31 13.84
CA ASP A 48 2.69 1.31 14.90
C ASP A 48 4.15 1.69 15.15
N PHE A 49 5.08 0.72 15.08
CA PHE A 49 6.51 0.97 15.15
C PHE A 49 6.99 1.85 13.99
N LEU A 50 6.65 1.50 12.75
CA LEU A 50 7.02 2.28 11.57
C LEU A 50 6.50 3.72 11.65
N LEU A 51 5.23 3.91 12.02
CA LEU A 51 4.65 5.25 12.17
C LEU A 51 5.33 6.06 13.26
N ALA A 52 5.64 5.44 14.40
CA ALA A 52 6.34 6.10 15.49
C ALA A 52 7.74 6.57 15.07
N GLU A 53 8.44 5.75 14.27
CA GLU A 53 9.75 6.09 13.75
C GLU A 53 9.69 7.15 12.65
N LEU A 54 8.72 7.10 11.74
CA LEU A 54 8.54 8.11 10.70
C LEU A 54 8.23 9.50 11.28
N LYS A 55 7.41 9.57 12.32
CA LYS A 55 7.06 10.85 12.98
C LYS A 55 8.23 11.57 13.62
N LYS A 56 9.35 10.89 13.88
CA LYS A 56 10.59 11.48 14.42
C LYS A 56 11.45 12.15 13.35
N ARG A 57 11.16 11.95 12.05
CA ARG A 57 12.01 12.39 10.97
C ARG A 57 11.55 13.72 10.39
N SER A 58 12.49 14.65 10.22
CA SER A 58 12.23 16.01 9.73
C SER A 58 11.82 16.06 8.25
N TRP A 59 12.22 15.04 7.47
CA TRP A 59 11.89 14.95 6.05
C TRP A 59 10.48 14.41 5.79
N VAL A 60 9.80 13.84 6.78
CA VAL A 60 8.41 13.39 6.67
C VAL A 60 7.48 14.58 6.77
N GLU A 61 6.78 14.89 5.69
CA GLU A 61 5.80 15.97 5.66
C GLU A 61 4.40 15.46 6.00
N LYS A 62 3.98 14.36 5.34
CA LYS A 62 2.66 13.76 5.56
C LYS A 62 2.68 12.26 5.34
N ILE A 63 1.89 11.54 6.11
CA ILE A 63 1.70 10.10 5.98
C ILE A 63 0.25 9.85 5.57
N TYR A 64 0.06 8.95 4.58
CA TYR A 64 -1.25 8.55 4.08
C TYR A 64 -1.38 7.02 4.17
N GLY A 65 -2.63 6.54 4.29
CA GLY A 65 -2.91 5.10 4.34
C GLY A 65 -2.52 4.44 5.66
N ASP A 66 -2.51 5.20 6.75
CA ASP A 66 -2.14 4.76 8.10
C ASP A 66 -3.20 3.91 8.80
N HIS A 67 -4.34 3.62 8.14
CA HIS A 67 -5.42 2.86 8.74
C HIS A 67 -5.51 1.39 8.28
N ALA A 68 -4.86 1.01 7.19
CA ALA A 68 -4.97 -0.34 6.65
C ALA A 68 -3.84 -0.72 5.70
N GLY A 69 -3.60 -2.04 5.55
CA GLY A 69 -2.66 -2.58 4.59
C GLY A 69 -1.29 -2.93 5.17
N LEU A 70 -0.35 -3.20 4.28
CA LEU A 70 1.04 -3.57 4.59
C LEU A 70 2.04 -2.54 4.04
N HIS A 71 1.52 -1.39 3.63
CA HIS A 71 2.25 -0.27 3.05
C HIS A 71 1.72 1.03 3.62
N VAL A 72 2.59 2.02 3.72
CA VAL A 72 2.24 3.41 3.99
C VAL A 72 2.79 4.29 2.87
N LEU A 73 2.08 5.37 2.56
CA LEU A 73 2.56 6.39 1.65
C LEU A 73 3.09 7.56 2.47
N VAL A 74 4.30 7.97 2.15
CA VAL A 74 5.00 9.05 2.87
C VAL A 74 5.35 10.15 1.88
N GLN A 75 4.75 11.32 2.07
CA GLN A 75 5.15 12.53 1.37
C GLN A 75 6.39 13.08 2.03
N VAL A 76 7.43 13.30 1.24
CA VAL A 76 8.73 13.74 1.74
C VAL A 76 9.03 15.18 1.36
N ASN A 77 9.66 15.89 2.28
CA ASN A 77 10.07 17.27 2.09
C ASN A 77 11.51 17.31 1.58
N THR A 78 11.66 17.26 0.26
CA THR A 78 12.95 17.26 -0.43
C THR A 78 12.82 17.84 -1.84
N GLU A 79 13.92 18.36 -2.39
CA GLU A 79 14.00 18.81 -3.78
C GLU A 79 14.31 17.67 -4.76
N LYS A 80 14.69 16.49 -4.26
CA LYS A 80 14.99 15.32 -5.10
C LYS A 80 13.72 14.74 -5.70
N LYS A 81 13.85 14.15 -6.89
CA LYS A 81 12.74 13.44 -7.54
C LYS A 81 12.53 12.05 -6.94
N GLU A 82 11.31 11.52 -7.03
CA GLU A 82 10.98 10.15 -6.58
C GLU A 82 11.95 9.10 -7.15
N THR A 83 12.22 9.16 -8.46
CA THR A 83 13.11 8.23 -9.15
C THR A 83 14.53 8.30 -8.61
N GLU A 84 15.04 9.49 -8.34
CA GLU A 84 16.38 9.68 -7.78
C GLU A 84 16.49 9.08 -6.38
N ILE A 85 15.48 9.27 -5.53
CA ILE A 85 15.43 8.71 -4.18
C ILE A 85 15.40 7.18 -4.25
N CYS A 86 14.57 6.62 -5.14
CA CYS A 86 14.46 5.18 -5.35
C CYS A 86 15.79 4.58 -5.82
N ASP A 87 16.47 5.20 -6.78
CA ASP A 87 17.77 4.75 -7.31
C ASP A 87 18.87 4.79 -6.24
N LEU A 88 18.88 5.86 -5.42
CA LEU A 88 19.84 5.97 -4.31
C LEU A 88 19.59 4.93 -3.23
N ALA A 89 18.34 4.67 -2.91
CA ALA A 89 17.94 3.65 -1.95
C ALA A 89 18.32 2.24 -2.42
N GLU A 90 18.09 1.92 -3.70
CA GLU A 90 18.47 0.62 -4.28
C GLU A 90 19.98 0.39 -4.25
N LYS A 91 20.79 1.41 -4.53
CA LYS A 91 22.27 1.34 -4.39
C LYS A 91 22.72 1.04 -2.96
N GLN A 92 21.94 1.40 -1.96
CA GLN A 92 22.19 1.11 -0.55
C GLN A 92 21.47 -0.16 -0.05
N GLY A 93 20.89 -0.95 -0.96
CA GLY A 93 20.26 -2.23 -0.65
C GLY A 93 18.84 -2.13 -0.11
N ILE A 94 18.17 -0.97 -0.26
CA ILE A 94 16.76 -0.79 0.10
C ILE A 94 15.93 -0.62 -1.15
N ARG A 95 14.83 -1.34 -1.24
CA ARG A 95 13.87 -1.20 -2.32
C ARG A 95 12.62 -0.47 -1.83
N ILE A 96 12.40 0.71 -2.38
CA ILE A 96 11.22 1.56 -2.18
C ILE A 96 10.65 1.94 -3.54
N TYR A 97 9.43 2.44 -3.57
CA TYR A 97 8.76 2.81 -4.82
C TYR A 97 8.21 4.23 -4.72
N GLY A 98 8.24 4.96 -5.83
CA GLY A 98 7.53 6.22 -5.99
C GLY A 98 6.08 5.98 -6.37
N ILE A 99 5.16 6.80 -5.87
CA ILE A 99 3.73 6.67 -6.21
C ILE A 99 3.48 6.91 -7.70
N SER A 100 4.32 7.69 -8.36
CA SER A 100 4.21 8.00 -9.79
C SER A 100 4.28 6.76 -10.69
N GLU A 101 4.90 5.66 -10.24
CA GLU A 101 4.94 4.38 -10.97
C GLU A 101 3.57 3.69 -11.04
N TYR A 102 2.66 3.99 -10.11
CA TYR A 102 1.35 3.36 -9.98
C TYR A 102 0.21 4.22 -10.52
N VAL A 103 0.48 5.49 -10.82
CA VAL A 103 -0.54 6.43 -11.32
C VAL A 103 -0.44 6.54 -12.82
N VAL A 104 -1.48 6.08 -13.53
CA VAL A 104 -1.61 6.29 -14.97
C VAL A 104 -2.16 7.70 -15.20
N TRP A 105 -1.30 8.61 -15.60
CA TRP A 105 -1.71 9.97 -15.97
C TRP A 105 -2.31 9.95 -17.37
N ASN A 106 -3.63 10.16 -17.49
CA ASN A 106 -4.24 10.42 -18.78
C ASN A 106 -3.88 11.83 -19.24
N SER A 107 -2.94 11.94 -20.15
CA SER A 107 -2.46 13.21 -20.74
C SER A 107 -3.52 13.98 -21.57
N GLY A 108 -4.80 13.64 -21.46
CA GLY A 108 -5.89 14.21 -22.26
C GLY A 108 -7.08 14.80 -21.49
N GLN A 109 -7.10 14.75 -20.16
CA GLN A 109 -8.20 15.35 -19.38
C GLN A 109 -7.74 16.64 -18.70
N SER A 110 -8.09 17.78 -19.32
CA SER A 110 -8.17 19.07 -18.65
C SER A 110 -9.14 18.95 -17.46
N CYS A 111 -8.70 19.35 -16.28
CA CYS A 111 -9.40 19.22 -15.00
C CYS A 111 -10.60 20.16 -14.89
N ASN A 112 -11.68 19.93 -15.64
CA ASN A 112 -12.91 20.73 -15.56
C ASN A 112 -14.18 19.88 -15.70
N GLU A 113 -14.25 18.71 -15.06
CA GLU A 113 -15.54 18.05 -14.88
C GLU A 113 -15.74 17.64 -13.42
N THR A 114 -16.50 18.48 -12.74
CA THR A 114 -17.14 18.20 -11.45
C THR A 114 -18.15 17.06 -11.65
N VAL A 115 -17.78 15.83 -11.39
CA VAL A 115 -18.76 14.72 -11.30
C VAL A 115 -19.49 14.85 -9.96
N SER A 116 -20.67 15.48 -10.05
CA SER A 116 -21.64 15.48 -8.95
C SER A 116 -22.24 14.09 -8.76
N ASN A 117 -21.66 13.27 -7.92
CA ASN A 117 -22.29 12.05 -7.47
C ASN A 117 -22.93 12.30 -6.09
N LYS A 118 -24.24 12.66 -6.13
CA LYS A 118 -25.10 12.75 -4.96
C LYS A 118 -25.47 11.34 -4.55
N ASN A 119 -24.82 10.74 -3.56
CA ASN A 119 -25.26 9.72 -2.62
C ASN A 119 -24.07 8.96 -2.03
N ALA A 120 -23.45 9.52 -1.01
CA ALA A 120 -22.70 8.76 -0.01
C ALA A 120 -22.47 9.65 1.21
N SER A 121 -23.33 9.50 2.20
CA SER A 121 -23.15 10.02 3.55
C SER A 121 -22.15 9.11 4.28
N ILE A 122 -20.89 9.34 4.07
CA ILE A 122 -19.79 8.91 4.95
C ILE A 122 -18.79 10.04 4.89
N GLU A 123 -18.65 10.75 5.99
CA GLU A 123 -17.55 11.69 6.20
C GLU A 123 -16.23 10.91 6.29
N SER A 124 -15.70 10.58 5.14
CA SER A 124 -14.32 10.13 4.98
C SER A 124 -13.53 11.33 4.46
N GLU A 125 -12.48 11.68 5.17
CA GLU A 125 -11.48 12.64 4.72
C GLU A 125 -11.20 12.41 3.23
N LYS A 126 -11.57 13.40 2.40
CA LYS A 126 -11.38 13.35 0.96
C LYS A 126 -9.89 13.25 0.70
N ASN A 127 -9.42 12.06 0.38
CA ASN A 127 -8.10 11.86 -0.19
C ASN A 127 -8.04 12.61 -1.53
N ASN A 128 -7.50 13.84 -1.51
CA ASN A 128 -7.31 14.68 -2.68
C ASN A 128 -6.17 14.14 -3.57
N PHE A 129 -6.28 12.89 -4.04
CA PHE A 129 -5.41 12.35 -5.08
C PHE A 129 -6.00 12.52 -6.51
N ALA A 130 -7.13 13.21 -6.65
CA ALA A 130 -7.73 13.44 -7.95
C ALA A 130 -7.06 14.62 -8.66
N GLY A 131 -6.10 14.34 -9.53
CA GLY A 131 -5.83 15.20 -10.68
C GLY A 131 -4.69 16.21 -10.62
N THR A 132 -3.90 16.28 -9.54
CA THR A 132 -2.70 17.12 -9.53
C THR A 132 -1.46 16.27 -9.22
N VAL A 133 -0.43 16.38 -10.08
CA VAL A 133 0.88 15.79 -9.76
C VAL A 133 1.32 16.37 -8.42
N PRO A 134 1.60 15.56 -7.40
CA PRO A 134 2.10 16.10 -6.14
C PRO A 134 3.38 16.88 -6.42
N HIS A 135 3.46 18.12 -5.99
CA HIS A 135 4.68 18.94 -6.13
C HIS A 135 5.87 18.35 -5.36
N LYS A 136 5.60 17.45 -4.41
CA LYS A 136 6.61 16.79 -3.57
C LYS A 136 6.53 15.27 -3.76
N PRO A 137 7.67 14.58 -3.68
CA PRO A 137 7.72 13.14 -3.87
C PRO A 137 6.93 12.39 -2.80
N ILE A 138 6.25 11.30 -3.23
CA ILE A 138 5.53 10.39 -2.34
C ILE A 138 6.11 8.99 -2.49
N LEU A 139 6.59 8.44 -1.40
CA LEU A 139 7.21 7.13 -1.34
C LEU A 139 6.25 6.09 -0.78
N LEU A 140 6.21 4.92 -1.40
CA LEU A 140 5.50 3.74 -0.92
C LEU A 140 6.47 2.87 -0.11
N LEU A 141 6.23 2.78 1.19
CA LEU A 141 7.03 2.00 2.12
C LEU A 141 6.28 0.73 2.55
N GLY A 142 6.81 -0.44 2.19
CA GLY A 142 6.28 -1.74 2.59
C GLY A 142 6.97 -2.24 3.87
N TYR A 143 6.19 -2.73 4.84
CA TYR A 143 6.72 -3.21 6.13
C TYR A 143 6.35 -4.65 6.48
N GLY A 144 5.50 -5.29 5.72
CA GLY A 144 4.92 -6.59 6.09
C GLY A 144 5.94 -7.71 6.36
N ARG A 145 7.03 -7.76 5.60
CA ARG A 145 8.08 -8.80 5.74
C ARG A 145 9.23 -8.41 6.65
N LEU A 146 9.33 -7.14 7.05
CA LEU A 146 10.46 -6.62 7.81
C LEU A 146 10.28 -6.82 9.32
N GLY A 147 11.39 -7.00 10.03
CA GLY A 147 11.48 -6.86 11.48
C GLY A 147 11.68 -5.39 11.89
N GLU A 148 11.56 -5.09 13.18
CA GLU A 148 11.77 -3.73 13.69
C GLU A 148 13.19 -3.21 13.42
N ASP A 149 14.21 -4.05 13.59
CA ASP A 149 15.61 -3.71 13.29
C ASP A 149 15.82 -3.37 11.80
N GLU A 150 15.14 -4.11 10.90
CA GLU A 150 15.23 -3.88 9.46
C GLU A 150 14.52 -2.57 9.07
N ILE A 151 13.37 -2.29 9.68
CA ILE A 151 12.64 -1.02 9.50
C ILE A 151 13.55 0.13 9.95
N GLN A 152 14.15 0.04 11.13
CA GLN A 152 15.02 1.08 11.66
C GLN A 152 16.24 1.32 10.77
N LYS A 153 16.94 0.25 10.34
CA LYS A 153 18.06 0.34 9.40
C LYS A 153 17.64 0.99 8.07
N GLY A 154 16.50 0.59 7.53
CA GLY A 154 15.96 1.18 6.31
C GLY A 154 15.71 2.68 6.44
N LEU A 155 15.11 3.11 7.54
CA LEU A 155 14.86 4.53 7.80
C LEU A 155 16.15 5.33 8.03
N LEU A 156 17.17 4.76 8.69
CA LEU A 156 18.48 5.41 8.83
C LEU A 156 19.17 5.64 7.47
N ILE A 157 19.02 4.70 6.54
CA ILE A 157 19.53 4.90 5.18
C ILE A 157 18.76 6.01 4.47
N LEU A 158 17.42 6.06 4.62
CA LEU A 158 16.63 7.15 4.06
C LEU A 158 17.00 8.53 4.64
N ASP A 159 17.36 8.60 5.92
CA ASP A 159 17.86 9.81 6.57
C ASP A 159 19.14 10.37 5.90
N THR A 160 19.93 9.51 5.22
CA THR A 160 21.13 9.93 4.49
C THR A 160 20.89 10.29 3.03
N ILE A 161 19.76 9.82 2.48
CA ILE A 161 19.41 10.00 1.07
C ILE A 161 18.55 11.25 0.85
N ILE A 162 17.57 11.47 1.74
CA ILE A 162 16.61 12.55 1.66
C ILE A 162 17.15 13.83 2.28
#